data_31a534aa355c6ccfd7add489360d743c
#
_entry.id   31a534aa355c6ccfd7add489360d743c
#
_cell.length_a   1.000
_cell.length_b   1.000
_cell.length_c   1.000
_cell.angle_alpha   90.00
_cell.angle_beta   90.00
_cell.angle_gamma   90.00
#
_symmetry.space_group_name_H-M   'P 1'
#
loop_
_entity.id
_entity.type
_entity.pdbx_description
1 polymer ?
#
loop_
_entity_poly.entity_id
_entity_poly.type
_entity_poly.pdbx_seq_one_letter_code
_entity_poly.pdbx_strand_id
1 'polypeptide(L)'
;EETGSVSLAAKRVFLTQSALSHQIRALENYYDTPLFERKSSPLRFTPAGERLLQLARDLLPQVAAAERDLARIIEGEAGELRLAVECHTCFDWLMPAMGEFRPMWPQVELDIVSGFQADPVGLLMQHRADLAIVSEAEKQNGIRFRPLFAYEMVGICAKDHPLADKPVWEAEDFI
;
A
#
# COMPACT_ATOMS: atom_id res chain seq x y z
N GLU A 1 -1.47 -15.98 -2.42
CA GLU A 1 -0.51 -15.93 -1.32
C GLU A 1 -1.21 -15.72 0.02
N GLU A 2 -1.89 -14.61 0.22
CA GLU A 2 -2.52 -14.20 1.49
C GLU A 2 -3.48 -15.24 2.09
N THR A 3 -4.09 -16.07 1.28
CA THR A 3 -5.10 -17.05 1.73
C THR A 3 -4.52 -18.43 2.03
N GLY A 4 -3.32 -18.77 1.55
CA GLY A 4 -2.71 -20.08 1.68
C GLY A 4 -3.53 -21.24 1.08
N SER A 5 -4.63 -20.94 0.35
CA SER A 5 -5.58 -21.91 -0.18
C SER A 5 -6.20 -21.48 -1.50
N VAL A 6 -6.16 -22.37 -2.50
CA VAL A 6 -6.81 -22.13 -3.81
C VAL A 6 -8.31 -21.89 -3.67
N SER A 7 -8.97 -22.59 -2.74
CA SER A 7 -10.41 -22.43 -2.52
C SER A 7 -10.77 -21.03 -1.98
N LEU A 8 -9.99 -20.51 -1.04
CA LEU A 8 -10.18 -19.16 -0.50
C LEU A 8 -9.79 -18.10 -1.53
N ALA A 9 -8.70 -18.32 -2.26
CA ALA A 9 -8.29 -17.42 -3.34
C ALA A 9 -9.35 -17.31 -4.44
N ALA A 10 -9.95 -18.44 -4.85
CA ALA A 10 -11.02 -18.47 -5.85
C ALA A 10 -12.22 -17.60 -5.45
N LYS A 11 -12.63 -17.65 -4.19
CA LYS A 11 -13.72 -16.80 -3.65
C LYS A 11 -13.38 -15.31 -3.78
N ARG A 12 -12.12 -14.91 -3.51
CA ARG A 12 -11.68 -13.51 -3.60
C ARG A 12 -11.71 -12.96 -5.02
N VAL A 13 -11.43 -13.80 -6.01
CA VAL A 13 -11.44 -13.39 -7.43
C VAL A 13 -12.75 -13.76 -8.13
N PHE A 14 -13.81 -14.05 -7.38
CA PHE A 14 -15.13 -14.38 -7.87
C PHE A 14 -15.16 -15.55 -8.87
N LEU A 15 -14.28 -16.54 -8.66
CA LEU A 15 -14.19 -17.74 -9.47
C LEU A 15 -14.57 -18.98 -8.66
N THR A 16 -14.93 -20.06 -9.37
CA THR A 16 -14.98 -21.38 -8.76
C THR A 16 -13.56 -21.92 -8.53
N GLN A 17 -13.38 -22.77 -7.52
CA GLN A 17 -12.09 -23.43 -7.29
C GLN A 17 -11.60 -24.20 -8.53
N SER A 18 -12.52 -24.86 -9.25
CA SER A 18 -12.21 -25.59 -10.48
C SER A 18 -11.69 -24.65 -11.57
N ALA A 19 -12.34 -23.51 -11.77
CA ALA A 19 -11.90 -22.51 -12.76
C ALA A 19 -10.51 -21.96 -12.44
N LEU A 20 -10.28 -21.57 -11.18
CA LEU A 20 -8.97 -21.07 -10.77
C LEU A 20 -7.89 -22.16 -10.91
N SER A 21 -8.18 -23.40 -10.52
CA SER A 21 -7.25 -24.52 -10.66
C SER A 21 -6.93 -24.80 -12.13
N HIS A 22 -7.91 -24.64 -13.03
CA HIS A 22 -7.68 -24.78 -14.47
C HIS A 22 -6.76 -23.67 -15.01
N GLN A 23 -6.98 -22.42 -14.59
CA GLN A 23 -6.10 -21.30 -14.98
C GLN A 23 -4.68 -21.48 -14.48
N ILE A 24 -4.49 -21.93 -13.23
CA ILE A 24 -3.17 -22.24 -12.68
C ILE A 24 -2.48 -23.31 -13.52
N ARG A 25 -3.17 -24.41 -13.86
CA ARG A 25 -2.61 -25.46 -14.71
C ARG A 25 -2.26 -24.97 -16.11
N ALA A 26 -3.10 -24.13 -16.69
CA ALA A 26 -2.80 -23.53 -18.01
C ALA A 26 -1.51 -22.69 -17.97
N LEU A 27 -1.29 -21.95 -16.89
CA LEU A 27 -0.07 -21.17 -16.70
C LEU A 27 1.16 -22.06 -16.45
N GLU A 28 1.03 -23.11 -15.64
CA GLU A 28 2.08 -24.12 -15.43
C GLU A 28 2.46 -24.85 -16.71
N ASN A 29 1.47 -25.18 -17.53
CA ASN A 29 1.69 -25.79 -18.86
C ASN A 29 2.38 -24.82 -19.83
N TYR A 30 2.02 -23.54 -19.79
CA TYR A 30 2.65 -22.53 -20.66
C TYR A 30 4.15 -22.37 -20.37
N TYR A 31 4.53 -22.40 -19.09
CA TYR A 31 5.94 -22.30 -18.67
C TYR A 31 6.65 -23.66 -18.54
N ASP A 32 5.93 -24.75 -18.78
CA ASP A 32 6.41 -26.14 -18.55
C ASP A 32 7.08 -26.31 -17.18
N THR A 33 6.50 -25.68 -16.15
CA THR A 33 7.04 -25.76 -14.79
C THR A 33 5.93 -25.59 -13.75
N PRO A 34 5.98 -26.35 -12.62
CA PRO A 34 5.04 -26.17 -11.53
C PRO A 34 5.31 -24.84 -10.81
N LEU A 35 4.23 -24.09 -10.52
CA LEU A 35 4.28 -22.84 -9.77
C LEU A 35 4.02 -23.06 -8.27
N PHE A 36 3.43 -24.19 -7.90
CA PHE A 36 3.12 -24.54 -6.51
C PHE A 36 3.73 -25.88 -6.15
N GLU A 37 4.17 -26.01 -4.88
CA GLU A 37 4.65 -27.27 -4.34
C GLU A 37 3.49 -28.29 -4.24
N ARG A 38 3.73 -29.50 -4.71
CA ARG A 38 2.74 -30.57 -4.63
C ARG A 38 2.53 -31.00 -3.16
N LYS A 39 1.26 -31.07 -2.75
CA LYS A 39 0.84 -31.57 -1.41
C LYS A 39 1.31 -30.71 -0.23
N SER A 40 1.67 -29.44 -0.44
CA SER A 40 1.94 -28.53 0.67
C SER A 40 0.64 -28.03 1.31
N SER A 41 0.60 -27.98 2.64
CA SER A 41 -0.47 -27.36 3.41
C SER A 41 0.17 -26.56 4.55
N PRO A 42 0.10 -25.24 4.55
CA PRO A 42 -0.51 -24.34 3.55
C PRO A 42 0.18 -24.43 2.17
N LEU A 43 -0.53 -23.97 1.14
CA LEU A 43 0.00 -23.96 -0.23
C LEU A 43 1.26 -23.08 -0.33
N ARG A 44 2.33 -23.61 -0.91
CA ARG A 44 3.61 -22.92 -1.06
C ARG A 44 3.95 -22.75 -2.53
N PHE A 45 4.64 -21.67 -2.85
CA PHE A 45 5.17 -21.43 -4.18
C PHE A 45 6.47 -22.21 -4.39
N THR A 46 6.72 -22.62 -5.63
CA THR A 46 8.05 -23.03 -6.08
C THR A 46 8.88 -21.76 -6.35
N PRO A 47 10.22 -21.87 -6.54
CA PRO A 47 11.04 -20.72 -6.97
C PRO A 47 10.53 -20.04 -8.25
N ALA A 48 10.01 -20.83 -9.21
CA ALA A 48 9.36 -20.30 -10.40
C ALA A 48 8.07 -19.55 -10.08
N GLY A 49 7.25 -20.11 -9.18
CA GLY A 49 6.04 -19.46 -8.69
C GLY A 49 6.32 -18.16 -7.97
N GLU A 50 7.34 -18.10 -7.11
CA GLU A 50 7.75 -16.87 -6.43
C GLU A 50 8.23 -15.79 -7.41
N ARG A 51 9.01 -16.19 -8.43
CA ARG A 51 9.46 -15.25 -9.46
C ARG A 51 8.29 -14.65 -10.24
N LEU A 52 7.30 -15.48 -10.59
CA LEU A 52 6.11 -15.01 -11.28
C LEU A 52 5.20 -14.16 -10.38
N LEU A 53 5.10 -14.53 -9.08
CA LEU A 53 4.39 -13.73 -8.09
C LEU A 53 5.01 -12.33 -7.96
N GLN A 54 6.34 -12.24 -7.90
CA GLN A 54 7.02 -10.94 -7.86
C GLN A 54 6.70 -10.11 -9.12
N LEU A 55 6.77 -10.71 -10.29
CA LEU A 55 6.40 -10.04 -11.54
C LEU A 55 4.94 -9.55 -11.50
N ALA A 56 4.02 -10.39 -11.01
CA ALA A 56 2.62 -10.00 -10.88
C ALA A 56 2.42 -8.82 -9.92
N ARG A 57 3.16 -8.79 -8.80
CA ARG A 57 3.14 -7.66 -7.86
C ARG A 57 3.64 -6.36 -8.48
N ASP A 58 4.60 -6.45 -9.40
CA ASP A 58 5.15 -5.28 -10.07
C ASP A 58 4.24 -4.80 -11.22
N LEU A 59 3.60 -5.72 -11.94
CA LEU A 59 2.82 -5.39 -13.14
C LEU A 59 1.35 -5.05 -12.85
N LEU A 60 0.67 -5.80 -11.96
CA LEU A 60 -0.76 -5.60 -11.73
C LEU A 60 -1.11 -4.18 -11.26
N PRO A 61 -0.33 -3.52 -10.37
CA PRO A 61 -0.57 -2.13 -10.03
C PRO A 61 -0.43 -1.17 -11.23
N GLN A 62 0.49 -1.45 -12.15
CA GLN A 62 0.68 -0.62 -13.36
C GLN A 62 -0.50 -0.77 -14.33
N VAL A 63 -1.00 -1.99 -14.51
CA VAL A 63 -2.23 -2.23 -15.30
C VAL A 63 -3.41 -1.49 -14.70
N ALA A 64 -3.62 -1.62 -13.39
CA ALA A 64 -4.69 -0.92 -12.70
C ALA A 64 -4.56 0.62 -12.78
N ALA A 65 -3.32 1.15 -12.75
CA ALA A 65 -3.07 2.57 -12.98
C ALA A 65 -3.48 3.01 -14.40
N ALA A 66 -3.08 2.25 -15.40
CA ALA A 66 -3.44 2.55 -16.80
C ALA A 66 -4.95 2.46 -17.04
N GLU A 67 -5.64 1.49 -16.44
CA GLU A 67 -7.10 1.38 -16.52
C GLU A 67 -7.79 2.59 -15.89
N ARG A 68 -7.30 3.07 -14.73
CA ARG A 68 -7.82 4.30 -14.10
C ARG A 68 -7.56 5.54 -14.96
N ASP A 69 -6.39 5.66 -15.56
CA ASP A 69 -6.08 6.79 -16.43
C ASP A 69 -6.96 6.78 -17.68
N LEU A 70 -7.27 5.61 -18.23
CA LEU A 70 -8.23 5.45 -19.32
C LEU A 70 -9.65 5.83 -18.88
N ALA A 71 -10.09 5.41 -17.69
CA ALA A 71 -11.39 5.79 -17.15
C ALA A 71 -11.49 7.31 -16.95
N ARG A 72 -10.44 7.97 -16.44
CA ARG A 72 -10.37 9.43 -16.33
C ARG A 72 -10.46 10.15 -17.67
N ILE A 73 -9.86 9.59 -18.72
CA ILE A 73 -9.93 10.15 -20.07
C ILE A 73 -11.34 10.01 -20.64
N ILE A 74 -12.01 8.91 -20.38
CA ILE A 74 -13.33 8.59 -20.94
C ILE A 74 -14.47 9.30 -20.21
N GLU A 75 -14.41 9.38 -18.87
CA GLU A 75 -15.52 9.86 -18.02
C GLU A 75 -15.22 11.16 -17.27
N GLY A 76 -14.00 11.65 -17.33
CA GLY A 76 -13.61 12.98 -16.86
C GLY A 76 -13.43 13.16 -15.36
N GLU A 77 -14.05 12.38 -14.46
CA GLU A 77 -14.02 12.66 -13.02
C GLU A 77 -14.11 11.42 -12.10
N ALA A 78 -14.18 10.22 -12.61
CA ALA A 78 -14.23 9.01 -11.82
C ALA A 78 -12.85 8.35 -11.67
N GLY A 79 -12.52 7.85 -10.50
CA GLY A 79 -11.25 7.18 -10.27
C GLY A 79 -11.06 6.76 -8.81
N GLU A 80 -9.90 6.20 -8.54
CA GLU A 80 -9.44 5.85 -7.20
C GLU A 80 -8.22 6.73 -6.86
N LEU A 81 -8.21 7.33 -5.67
CA LEU A 81 -7.07 8.04 -5.12
C LEU A 81 -6.52 7.25 -3.93
N ARG A 82 -5.38 6.63 -4.14
CA ARG A 82 -4.70 5.81 -3.14
C ARG A 82 -3.66 6.62 -2.39
N LEU A 83 -3.82 6.67 -1.08
CA LEU A 83 -3.00 7.42 -0.16
C LEU A 83 -2.05 6.47 0.58
N ALA A 84 -0.75 6.73 0.54
CA ALA A 84 0.21 6.08 1.41
C ALA A 84 0.57 7.02 2.57
N VAL A 85 0.64 6.50 3.79
CA VAL A 85 0.98 7.28 4.99
C VAL A 85 2.15 6.64 5.71
N GLU A 86 3.07 7.47 6.16
CA GLU A 86 4.26 7.04 6.88
C GLU A 86 3.96 6.67 8.34
N CYS A 87 3.06 7.40 8.99
CA CYS A 87 2.81 7.27 10.41
C CYS A 87 1.33 7.42 10.81
N HIS A 88 1.00 6.96 12.01
CA HIS A 88 -0.35 6.98 12.57
C HIS A 88 -0.87 8.40 12.87
N THR A 89 0.01 9.31 13.23
CA THR A 89 -0.38 10.69 13.58
C THR A 89 -0.98 11.46 12.43
N CYS A 90 -0.78 10.98 11.19
CA CYS A 90 -1.42 11.57 10.02
C CYS A 90 -2.94 11.41 10.05
N PHE A 91 -3.49 10.39 10.69
CA PHE A 91 -4.93 10.12 10.68
C PHE A 91 -5.76 11.19 11.37
N ASP A 92 -5.24 11.86 12.39
CA ASP A 92 -5.98 12.88 13.14
C ASP A 92 -6.46 14.03 12.24
N TRP A 93 -5.67 14.42 11.27
CA TRP A 93 -6.02 15.48 10.32
C TRP A 93 -6.45 14.92 8.95
N LEU A 94 -5.92 13.77 8.53
CA LEU A 94 -6.21 13.18 7.23
C LEU A 94 -7.66 12.69 7.14
N MET A 95 -8.18 12.03 8.16
CA MET A 95 -9.56 11.53 8.15
C MET A 95 -10.59 12.65 8.02
N PRO A 96 -10.50 13.77 8.75
CA PRO A 96 -11.33 14.95 8.48
C PRO A 96 -11.19 15.49 7.07
N ALA A 97 -9.97 15.63 6.54
CA ALA A 97 -9.72 16.10 5.18
C ALA A 97 -10.36 15.20 4.10
N MET A 98 -10.25 13.87 4.27
CA MET A 98 -10.93 12.89 3.41
C MET A 98 -12.46 13.02 3.51
N GLY A 99 -12.98 13.32 4.70
CA GLY A 99 -14.41 13.60 4.92
C GLY A 99 -14.91 14.81 4.17
N GLU A 100 -14.08 15.86 4.05
CA GLU A 100 -14.38 17.05 3.26
C GLU A 100 -14.22 16.82 1.75
N PHE A 101 -13.27 16.00 1.36
CA PHE A 101 -13.00 15.68 -0.05
C PHE A 101 -14.14 14.88 -0.69
N ARG A 102 -14.70 13.87 -0.01
CA ARG A 102 -15.72 12.96 -0.55
C ARG A 102 -16.97 13.68 -1.11
N PRO A 103 -17.55 14.68 -0.44
CA PRO A 103 -18.70 15.40 -1.01
C PRO A 103 -18.36 16.23 -2.25
N MET A 104 -17.11 16.71 -2.36
CA MET A 104 -16.65 17.48 -3.51
C MET A 104 -16.35 16.59 -4.73
N TRP A 105 -15.91 15.37 -4.49
CA TRP A 105 -15.52 14.40 -5.51
C TRP A 105 -16.19 13.04 -5.27
N PRO A 106 -17.55 12.96 -5.41
CA PRO A 106 -18.30 11.77 -5.02
C PRO A 106 -18.01 10.53 -5.86
N GLN A 107 -17.42 10.70 -7.04
CA GLN A 107 -17.04 9.59 -7.94
C GLN A 107 -15.58 9.17 -7.78
N VAL A 108 -14.82 9.83 -6.90
CA VAL A 108 -13.44 9.44 -6.58
C VAL A 108 -13.45 8.58 -5.32
N GLU A 109 -13.08 7.33 -5.46
CA GLU A 109 -12.87 6.44 -4.33
C GLU A 109 -11.55 6.78 -3.63
N LEU A 110 -11.62 7.08 -2.33
CA LEU A 110 -10.43 7.32 -1.51
C LEU A 110 -10.07 6.04 -0.77
N ASP A 111 -8.88 5.53 -1.02
CA ASP A 111 -8.34 4.39 -0.30
C ASP A 111 -7.00 4.74 0.37
N ILE A 112 -6.79 4.20 1.57
CA ILE A 112 -5.51 4.27 2.26
C ILE A 112 -4.83 2.92 2.06
N VAL A 113 -3.67 2.93 1.40
CA VAL A 113 -2.88 1.72 1.20
C VAL A 113 -2.58 1.09 2.55
N SER A 114 -3.09 -0.12 2.75
CA SER A 114 -3.06 -0.79 4.05
C SER A 114 -1.64 -1.01 4.58
N GLY A 115 -1.49 -0.75 5.86
CA GLY A 115 -0.24 -0.88 6.60
C GLY A 115 0.62 0.40 6.57
N PHE A 116 1.33 0.62 7.70
CA PHE A 116 2.35 1.67 7.74
C PHE A 116 3.53 1.21 6.91
N GLN A 117 3.84 1.98 5.90
CA GLN A 117 4.90 1.65 4.97
C GLN A 117 6.17 2.38 5.40
N ALA A 118 7.24 1.63 5.60
CA ALA A 118 8.56 2.21 5.84
C ALA A 118 9.06 3.04 4.63
N ASP A 119 8.46 2.83 3.45
CA ASP A 119 8.81 3.55 2.22
C ASP A 119 7.53 3.94 1.44
N PRO A 120 6.78 4.95 1.88
CA PRO A 120 5.59 5.41 1.16
C PRO A 120 5.93 6.05 -0.20
N VAL A 121 7.13 6.60 -0.37
CA VAL A 121 7.61 7.15 -1.64
C VAL A 121 7.88 6.03 -2.65
N GLY A 122 8.41 4.90 -2.21
CA GLY A 122 8.59 3.72 -3.05
C GLY A 122 7.27 3.17 -3.58
N LEU A 123 6.15 3.33 -2.84
CA LEU A 123 4.82 2.95 -3.34
C LEU A 123 4.36 3.82 -4.52
N LEU A 124 4.72 5.12 -4.54
CA LEU A 124 4.46 5.98 -5.70
C LEU A 124 5.22 5.49 -6.93
N MET A 125 6.51 5.17 -6.76
CA MET A 125 7.35 4.66 -7.85
C MET A 125 6.87 3.31 -8.40
N GLN A 126 6.21 2.51 -7.57
CA GLN A 126 5.62 1.23 -7.95
C GLN A 126 4.18 1.35 -8.46
N HIS A 127 3.63 2.55 -8.59
CA HIS A 127 2.23 2.81 -8.96
C HIS A 127 1.21 2.13 -8.02
N ARG A 128 1.58 1.90 -6.77
CA ARG A 128 0.73 1.31 -5.74
C ARG A 128 0.03 2.36 -4.88
N ALA A 129 0.51 3.60 -4.92
CA ALA A 129 -0.13 4.78 -4.36
C ALA A 129 -0.08 5.91 -5.39
N ASP A 130 -0.98 6.86 -5.26
CA ASP A 130 -1.06 8.05 -6.10
C ASP A 130 -0.57 9.29 -5.36
N LEU A 131 -0.66 9.27 -4.03
CA LEU A 131 -0.17 10.30 -3.12
C LEU A 131 0.46 9.67 -1.89
N ALA A 132 1.59 10.22 -1.44
CA ALA A 132 2.24 9.80 -0.20
C ALA A 132 2.38 10.99 0.76
N ILE A 133 2.12 10.73 2.04
CA ILE A 133 2.27 11.68 3.12
C ILE A 133 3.48 11.25 3.93
N VAL A 134 4.49 12.12 3.97
CA VAL A 134 5.78 11.85 4.59
C VAL A 134 6.18 13.00 5.52
N SER A 135 6.95 12.69 6.53
CA SER A 135 7.48 13.68 7.48
C SER A 135 8.64 14.45 6.87
N GLU A 136 9.45 13.79 6.06
CA GLU A 136 10.62 14.36 5.40
C GLU A 136 10.56 14.11 3.90
N ALA A 137 11.00 15.09 3.12
CA ALA A 137 11.01 15.02 1.67
C ALA A 137 12.42 14.90 1.14
N GLU A 138 12.80 13.73 0.67
CA GLU A 138 13.99 13.55 -0.15
C GLU A 138 13.66 13.76 -1.63
N LYS A 139 14.42 14.65 -2.28
CA LYS A 139 14.23 14.92 -3.72
C LYS A 139 14.43 13.66 -4.53
N GLN A 140 13.39 13.21 -5.21
CA GLN A 140 13.42 12.05 -6.09
C GLN A 140 12.89 12.40 -7.47
N ASN A 141 13.55 11.88 -8.51
CA ASN A 141 13.15 12.11 -9.89
C ASN A 141 11.74 11.50 -10.15
N GLY A 142 10.90 12.30 -10.81
CA GLY A 142 9.52 11.87 -11.13
C GLY A 142 8.50 12.12 -10.02
N ILE A 143 8.92 12.59 -8.83
CA ILE A 143 8.04 12.91 -7.72
C ILE A 143 8.03 14.41 -7.44
N ARG A 144 6.83 14.95 -7.23
CA ARG A 144 6.63 16.34 -6.81
C ARG A 144 6.30 16.39 -5.33
N PHE A 145 7.12 17.07 -4.56
CA PHE A 145 6.87 17.34 -3.15
C PHE A 145 6.20 18.68 -2.94
N ARG A 146 5.25 18.72 -2.01
CA ARG A 146 4.56 19.92 -1.56
C ARG A 146 4.51 19.94 -0.04
N PRO A 147 4.99 21.00 0.64
CA PRO A 147 4.80 21.12 2.09
C PRO A 147 3.32 21.29 2.40
N LEU A 148 2.83 20.62 3.43
CA LEU A 148 1.46 20.74 3.92
C LEU A 148 1.40 21.72 5.10
N PHE A 149 2.14 21.44 6.15
CA PHE A 149 2.24 22.25 7.37
C PHE A 149 3.55 21.92 8.09
N ALA A 150 3.90 22.76 9.05
CA ALA A 150 4.98 22.50 9.99
C ALA A 150 4.40 22.02 11.33
N TYR A 151 5.09 21.14 12.02
CA TYR A 151 4.76 20.69 13.36
C TYR A 151 6.02 20.71 14.23
N GLU A 152 5.82 20.79 15.53
CA GLU A 152 6.89 20.73 16.52
C GLU A 152 6.85 19.38 17.22
N MET A 153 8.00 18.71 17.27
CA MET A 153 8.16 17.49 18.08
C MET A 153 8.40 17.88 19.52
N VAL A 154 7.57 17.39 20.43
CA VAL A 154 7.71 17.61 21.86
C VAL A 154 7.92 16.30 22.59
N GLY A 155 8.83 16.27 23.54
CA GLY A 155 8.97 15.15 24.47
C GLY A 155 7.87 15.21 25.53
N ILE A 156 7.28 14.07 25.84
CA ILE A 156 6.33 13.93 26.96
C ILE A 156 6.85 12.92 27.96
N CYS A 157 6.66 13.19 29.23
CA CYS A 157 7.00 12.25 30.30
C CYS A 157 5.91 12.22 31.38
N ALA A 158 5.98 11.24 32.25
CA ALA A 158 5.13 11.19 33.42
C ALA A 158 5.40 12.42 34.32
N LYS A 159 4.37 12.90 34.99
CA LYS A 159 4.45 14.10 35.86
C LYS A 159 5.46 13.97 36.98
N ASP A 160 5.70 12.76 37.45
CA ASP A 160 6.64 12.38 38.49
C ASP A 160 8.01 11.91 37.96
N HIS A 161 8.25 12.09 36.64
CA HIS A 161 9.53 11.74 36.06
C HIS A 161 10.66 12.65 36.56
N PRO A 162 11.86 12.12 36.88
CA PRO A 162 12.96 12.91 37.45
C PRO A 162 13.36 14.13 36.60
N LEU A 163 13.11 14.08 35.32
CA LEU A 163 13.42 15.15 34.35
C LEU A 163 12.19 15.99 33.97
N ALA A 164 11.04 15.82 34.63
CA ALA A 164 9.81 16.53 34.26
C ALA A 164 9.95 18.05 34.26
N ASP A 165 10.74 18.59 35.21
CA ASP A 165 10.98 20.01 35.34
C ASP A 165 12.18 20.52 34.53
N LYS A 166 12.88 19.66 33.82
CA LYS A 166 14.00 20.07 32.97
C LYS A 166 13.48 20.74 31.69
N PRO A 167 13.82 22.03 31.45
CA PRO A 167 13.20 22.80 30.34
C PRO A 167 13.61 22.34 28.95
N VAL A 168 14.78 21.71 28.81
CA VAL A 168 15.29 21.15 27.55
C VAL A 168 15.95 19.82 27.86
N TRP A 169 15.52 18.77 27.16
CA TRP A 169 16.15 17.46 27.25
C TRP A 169 17.25 17.33 26.20
N GLU A 170 18.39 16.82 26.61
CA GLU A 170 19.55 16.54 25.78
C GLU A 170 19.63 15.04 25.46
N ALA A 171 20.45 14.67 24.49
CA ALA A 171 20.54 13.27 24.07
C ALA A 171 20.94 12.32 25.20
N GLU A 172 21.73 12.82 26.17
CA GLU A 172 22.16 12.07 27.35
C GLU A 172 21.03 11.77 28.34
N ASP A 173 19.92 12.50 28.28
CA ASP A 173 18.77 12.30 29.14
C ASP A 173 17.93 11.08 28.72
N PHE A 174 18.19 10.51 27.55
CA PHE A 174 17.49 9.34 26.99
C PHE A 174 18.28 8.04 27.15
N ILE A 175 19.44 8.06 27.78
CA ILE A 175 20.30 6.91 28.03
C ILE A 175 20.20 6.53 29.52
#